data_b37e747a6ee3ef98f4795f2a74e5c087
#
_entry.id   b37e747a6ee3ef98f4795f2a74e5c087
#
_cell.length_a   1.000
_cell.length_b   1.000
_cell.length_c   1.000
_cell.angle_alpha   90.00
_cell.angle_beta   90.00
_cell.angle_gamma   90.00
#
_symmetry.space_group_name_H-M   'P 1'
#
loop_
_entity.id
_entity.type
_entity.pdbx_description
1 polymer ?
#
loop_
_entity_poly.entity_id
_entity_poly.type
_entity_poly.pdbx_seq_one_letter_code
_entity_poly.pdbx_strand_id
1 'polypeptide(L)'
;MLVITPTAENVTESPNARMTGLAAPSRGSTELSTWTVAMEAGRSGPEHSVSREQVWTVTSGVLEVTCGGRTEKIAAGQTLVLPPDVLRRVHAPQKAEAHVAMRADGVVRVPGTEETRELPWAR
;
A
#
# COMPACT_ATOMS: atom_id res chain seq x y z
N MET A 1 10.00 23.26 -4.88
CA MET A 1 8.67 22.80 -4.46
C MET A 1 7.94 22.28 -5.67
N LEU A 2 7.26 21.14 -5.55
CA LEU A 2 6.58 20.47 -6.66
C LEU A 2 5.19 20.04 -6.21
N VAL A 3 4.17 20.33 -7.01
CA VAL A 3 2.79 19.89 -6.77
C VAL A 3 2.46 18.80 -7.78
N ILE A 4 2.01 17.67 -7.28
CA ILE A 4 1.62 16.51 -8.09
C ILE A 4 0.11 16.41 -8.07
N THR A 5 -0.49 16.43 -9.26
CA THR A 5 -1.92 16.20 -9.43
C THR A 5 -2.08 14.84 -10.13
N PRO A 6 -2.67 13.85 -9.48
CA PRO A 6 -2.83 12.53 -10.09
C PRO A 6 -3.79 12.59 -11.28
N THR A 7 -3.49 11.77 -12.29
CA THR A 7 -4.32 11.59 -13.49
C THR A 7 -4.69 10.12 -13.61
N ALA A 8 -5.48 9.78 -14.63
CA ALA A 8 -5.83 8.38 -14.91
C ALA A 8 -4.60 7.48 -15.11
N GLU A 9 -3.49 8.03 -15.59
CA GLU A 9 -2.23 7.29 -15.77
C GLU A 9 -1.60 6.85 -14.44
N ASN A 10 -1.95 7.49 -13.34
CA ASN A 10 -1.45 7.16 -12.01
C ASN A 10 -2.25 6.06 -11.33
N VAL A 11 -3.33 5.60 -11.95
CA VAL A 11 -4.22 4.58 -11.38
C VAL A 11 -3.83 3.20 -11.87
N THR A 12 -3.66 2.28 -10.93
CA THR A 12 -3.46 0.85 -11.21
C THR A 12 -4.57 0.09 -10.52
N GLU A 13 -5.29 -0.74 -11.27
CA GLU A 13 -6.34 -1.58 -10.72
C GLU A 13 -5.94 -3.05 -10.76
N SER A 14 -6.27 -3.74 -9.68
CA SER A 14 -6.23 -5.19 -9.58
C SER A 14 -7.61 -5.68 -9.15
N PRO A 15 -7.89 -6.99 -9.16
CA PRO A 15 -9.14 -7.51 -8.64
C PRO A 15 -9.39 -7.15 -7.17
N ASN A 16 -8.34 -6.83 -6.43
CA ASN A 16 -8.41 -6.63 -4.98
C ASN A 16 -8.40 -5.17 -4.55
N ALA A 17 -7.80 -4.28 -5.34
CA ALA A 17 -7.62 -2.89 -4.92
C ALA A 17 -7.38 -1.97 -6.11
N ARG A 18 -7.61 -0.69 -5.87
CA ARG A 18 -7.27 0.39 -6.78
C ARG A 18 -6.24 1.28 -6.12
N MET A 19 -5.07 1.40 -6.72
CA MET A 19 -3.98 2.23 -6.24
C MET A 19 -3.86 3.47 -7.11
N THR A 20 -3.72 4.63 -6.48
CA THR A 20 -3.44 5.89 -7.17
C THR A 20 -2.10 6.42 -6.69
N GLY A 21 -1.09 6.38 -7.56
CA GLY A 21 0.25 6.89 -7.25
C GLY A 21 0.23 8.41 -7.08
N LEU A 22 0.91 8.90 -6.05
CA LEU A 22 1.07 10.32 -5.76
C LEU A 22 2.54 10.71 -5.98
N ALA A 23 3.31 10.88 -4.92
CA ALA A 23 4.75 11.13 -5.05
C ALA A 23 5.49 9.82 -5.40
N ALA A 24 6.41 9.90 -6.32
CA ALA A 24 7.31 8.80 -6.68
C ALA A 24 8.49 9.34 -7.48
N PRO A 25 9.59 8.58 -7.63
CA PRO A 25 10.75 9.05 -8.40
C PRO A 25 10.40 9.47 -9.82
N SER A 26 9.51 8.75 -10.50
CA SER A 26 9.06 9.12 -11.86
C SER A 26 8.26 10.41 -11.90
N ARG A 27 7.81 10.91 -10.76
CA ARG A 27 7.04 12.17 -10.64
C ARG A 27 7.75 13.23 -9.82
N GLY A 28 9.04 13.04 -9.51
CA GLY A 28 9.92 14.07 -8.98
C GLY A 28 10.30 13.96 -7.50
N SER A 29 9.81 12.98 -6.74
CA SER A 29 10.33 12.73 -5.41
C SER A 29 11.65 11.95 -5.50
N THR A 30 12.44 11.95 -4.43
CA THR A 30 13.73 11.25 -4.41
C THR A 30 13.79 10.18 -3.32
N GLU A 31 13.18 10.42 -2.18
CA GLU A 31 13.31 9.54 -1.03
C GLU A 31 12.06 8.70 -0.78
N LEU A 32 10.88 9.32 -0.96
CA LEU A 32 9.61 8.71 -0.59
C LEU A 32 8.70 8.50 -1.79
N SER A 33 7.96 7.41 -1.74
CA SER A 33 6.79 7.18 -2.59
C SER A 33 5.54 7.19 -1.73
N THR A 34 4.48 7.81 -2.24
CA THR A 34 3.18 7.86 -1.59
C THR A 34 2.09 7.49 -2.59
N TRP A 35 1.04 6.88 -2.08
CA TRP A 35 -0.12 6.52 -2.91
C TRP A 35 -1.35 6.34 -2.04
N THR A 36 -2.50 6.28 -2.68
CA THR A 36 -3.74 5.88 -2.02
C THR A 36 -4.15 4.49 -2.47
N VAL A 37 -4.85 3.80 -1.60
CA VAL A 37 -5.43 2.47 -1.84
C VAL A 37 -6.90 2.55 -1.56
N ALA A 38 -7.73 2.08 -2.51
CA ALA A 38 -9.17 1.91 -2.31
C ALA A 38 -9.52 0.44 -2.48
N MET A 39 -10.26 -0.11 -1.54
CA MET A 39 -10.70 -1.50 -1.56
C MET A 39 -12.20 -1.59 -1.35
N GLU A 40 -12.87 -2.37 -2.18
CA GLU A 40 -14.28 -2.68 -1.99
C GLU A 40 -14.48 -3.69 -0.86
N ALA A 41 -15.67 -3.69 -0.27
CA ALA A 41 -16.01 -4.61 0.80
C ALA A 41 -15.78 -6.08 0.40
N GLY A 42 -15.17 -6.85 1.29
CA GLY A 42 -14.90 -8.27 1.10
C GLY A 42 -13.64 -8.59 0.29
N ARG A 43 -12.91 -7.59 -0.19
CA ARG A 43 -11.69 -7.82 -0.96
C ARG A 43 -10.49 -7.99 -0.04
N SER A 44 -9.57 -8.84 -0.47
CA SER A 44 -8.29 -9.08 0.21
C SER A 44 -7.15 -9.00 -0.79
N GLY A 45 -6.07 -8.35 -0.42
CA GLY A 45 -4.84 -8.41 -1.18
C GLY A 45 -4.13 -9.76 -0.99
N PRO A 46 -3.11 -10.05 -1.80
CA PRO A 46 -2.30 -11.24 -1.63
C PRO A 46 -1.41 -11.13 -0.39
N GLU A 47 -1.06 -12.27 0.18
CA GLU A 47 -0.02 -12.32 1.20
C GLU A 47 1.33 -12.01 0.55
N HIS A 48 2.07 -11.07 1.11
CA HIS A 48 3.36 -10.64 0.58
C HIS A 48 4.20 -9.96 1.65
N SER A 49 5.46 -9.74 1.37
CA SER A 49 6.34 -8.89 2.17
C SER A 49 6.88 -7.75 1.32
N VAL A 50 7.31 -6.70 1.98
CA VAL A 50 7.89 -5.51 1.35
C VAL A 50 9.22 -5.22 2.02
N SER A 51 10.23 -4.87 1.24
CA SER A 51 11.59 -4.68 1.74
C SER A 51 11.80 -3.42 2.58
N ARG A 52 10.81 -2.53 2.63
CA ARG A 52 10.84 -1.29 3.40
C ARG A 52 9.62 -1.17 4.30
N GLU A 53 9.78 -0.43 5.38
CA GLU A 53 8.68 -0.04 6.23
C GLU A 53 7.60 0.67 5.42
N GLN A 54 6.35 0.37 5.70
CA GLN A 54 5.21 1.10 5.15
C GLN A 54 4.39 1.70 6.28
N VAL A 55 3.94 2.92 6.06
CA VAL A 55 3.04 3.62 6.98
C VAL A 55 1.70 3.81 6.27
N TRP A 56 0.66 3.22 6.83
CA TRP A 56 -0.70 3.25 6.29
C TRP A 56 -1.58 4.08 7.21
N THR A 57 -2.23 5.10 6.65
CA THR A 57 -3.24 5.87 7.37
C THR A 57 -4.59 5.62 6.71
N VAL A 58 -5.52 5.04 7.44
CA VAL A 58 -6.88 4.82 6.94
C VAL A 58 -7.63 6.15 6.94
N THR A 59 -8.17 6.53 5.80
CA THR A 59 -8.90 7.79 5.62
C THR A 59 -10.40 7.60 5.61
N SER A 60 -10.88 6.41 5.23
CA SER A 60 -12.30 6.05 5.32
C SER A 60 -12.47 4.54 5.50
N GLY A 61 -13.53 4.14 6.16
CA GLY A 61 -13.84 2.74 6.41
C GLY A 61 -12.92 2.08 7.43
N VAL A 62 -12.75 0.77 7.32
CA VAL A 62 -11.93 -0.05 8.21
C VAL A 62 -11.14 -1.04 7.35
N LEU A 63 -9.87 -1.19 7.63
CA LEU A 63 -9.03 -2.27 7.11
C LEU A 63 -8.72 -3.25 8.23
N GLU A 64 -8.54 -4.51 7.87
CA GLU A 64 -8.09 -5.56 8.75
C GLU A 64 -6.77 -6.09 8.20
N VAL A 65 -5.70 -5.97 8.97
CA VAL A 65 -4.35 -6.32 8.51
C VAL A 65 -3.79 -7.42 9.37
N THR A 66 -3.35 -8.50 8.72
CA THR A 66 -2.63 -9.60 9.37
C THR A 66 -1.16 -9.46 9.01
N CYS A 67 -0.31 -9.38 10.02
CA CYS A 67 1.14 -9.22 9.86
C CYS A 67 1.85 -9.99 10.97
N GLY A 68 2.77 -10.87 10.59
CA GLY A 68 3.53 -11.65 11.57
C GLY A 68 2.65 -12.52 12.48
N GLY A 69 1.55 -13.05 11.96
CA GLY A 69 0.62 -13.87 12.72
C GLY A 69 -0.35 -13.10 13.62
N ARG A 70 -0.30 -11.77 13.60
CA ARG A 70 -1.17 -10.89 14.38
C ARG A 70 -2.12 -10.16 13.45
N THR A 71 -3.39 -10.02 13.85
CA THR A 71 -4.41 -9.30 13.10
C THR A 71 -4.89 -8.09 13.88
N GLU A 72 -4.92 -6.93 13.22
CA GLU A 72 -5.42 -5.68 13.77
C GLU A 72 -6.45 -5.06 12.85
N LYS A 73 -7.44 -4.38 13.42
CA LYS A 73 -8.38 -3.52 12.69
C LYS A 73 -7.94 -2.08 12.81
N ILE A 74 -7.88 -1.40 11.67
CA ILE A 74 -7.48 -0.01 11.58
C ILE A 74 -8.64 0.78 11.00
N ALA A 75 -9.19 1.69 11.81
CA ALA A 75 -10.32 2.54 11.43
C ALA A 75 -9.84 3.89 10.89
N ALA A 76 -10.74 4.63 10.26
CA ALA A 76 -10.46 5.98 9.76
C ALA A 76 -9.81 6.86 10.84
N GLY A 77 -8.73 7.53 10.47
CA GLY A 77 -7.92 8.37 11.36
C GLY A 77 -6.81 7.63 12.09
N GLN A 78 -6.76 6.31 12.03
CA GLN A 78 -5.69 5.52 12.63
C GLN A 78 -4.58 5.23 11.62
N THR A 79 -3.37 5.08 12.13
CA THR A 79 -2.17 4.80 11.35
C THR A 79 -1.54 3.49 11.78
N LEU A 80 -1.21 2.67 10.80
CA LEU A 80 -0.53 1.39 10.98
C LEU A 80 0.89 1.49 10.46
N VAL A 81 1.85 0.99 11.23
CA VAL A 81 3.23 0.84 10.79
C VAL A 81 3.48 -0.63 10.51
N LEU A 82 3.82 -0.96 9.27
CA LEU A 82 4.18 -2.31 8.84
C LEU A 82 5.70 -2.43 8.73
N PRO A 83 6.32 -3.36 9.46
CA PRO A 83 7.77 -3.53 9.40
C PRO A 83 8.22 -4.11 8.06
N PRO A 84 9.49 -3.88 7.67
CA PRO A 84 10.05 -4.51 6.47
C PRO A 84 10.15 -6.02 6.63
N ASP A 85 10.06 -6.73 5.52
CA ASP A 85 10.35 -8.16 5.38
C ASP A 85 9.47 -9.13 6.19
N VAL A 86 8.35 -8.65 6.73
CA VAL A 86 7.38 -9.49 7.43
C VAL A 86 6.17 -9.69 6.53
N LEU A 87 5.71 -10.93 6.38
CA LEU A 87 4.52 -11.25 5.60
C LEU A 87 3.30 -10.54 6.15
N ARG A 88 2.50 -9.94 5.26
CA ARG A 88 1.25 -9.27 5.59
C ARG A 88 0.19 -9.56 4.55
N ARG A 89 -1.05 -9.42 4.98
CA ARG A 89 -2.23 -9.44 4.12
C ARG A 89 -3.18 -8.33 4.59
N VAL A 90 -3.74 -7.61 3.64
CA VAL A 90 -4.71 -6.54 3.89
C VAL A 90 -6.08 -7.02 3.41
N HIS A 91 -7.07 -6.90 4.28
CA HIS A 91 -8.46 -7.25 4.00
C HIS A 91 -9.36 -6.05 4.29
N ALA A 92 -10.38 -5.85 3.46
CA ALA A 92 -11.38 -4.81 3.65
C ALA A 92 -12.72 -5.46 4.06
N PRO A 93 -13.09 -5.46 5.35
CA PRO A 93 -14.40 -5.97 5.77
C PRO A 93 -15.55 -5.09 5.27
N GLN A 94 -15.26 -3.83 4.98
CA GLN A 94 -16.16 -2.88 4.34
C GLN A 94 -15.34 -2.02 3.39
N LYS A 95 -15.99 -1.25 2.52
CA LYS A 95 -15.28 -0.32 1.63
C LYS A 95 -14.36 0.58 2.45
N ALA A 96 -13.10 0.68 2.05
CA ALA A 96 -12.09 1.42 2.79
C ALA A 96 -11.11 2.12 1.86
N GLU A 97 -10.54 3.22 2.34
CA GLU A 97 -9.47 3.94 1.69
C GLU A 97 -8.35 4.24 2.67
N ALA A 98 -7.12 4.19 2.19
CA ALA A 98 -5.93 4.48 2.97
C ALA A 98 -4.91 5.24 2.15
N HIS A 99 -4.06 5.99 2.84
CA HIS A 99 -2.88 6.63 2.29
C HIS A 99 -1.65 5.87 2.78
N VAL A 100 -0.71 5.59 1.87
CA VAL A 100 0.50 4.83 2.17
C VAL A 100 1.73 5.64 1.83
N ALA A 101 2.73 5.56 2.70
CA ALA A 101 4.06 6.13 2.47
C ALA A 101 5.13 5.05 2.67
N MET A 102 6.16 5.09 1.84
CA MET A 102 7.25 4.12 1.85
C MET A 102 8.49 4.76 1.22
N ARG A 103 9.68 4.30 1.60
CA ARG A 103 10.88 4.66 0.84
C ARG A 103 10.75 4.15 -0.61
N ALA A 104 11.18 4.99 -1.55
CA ALA A 104 10.95 4.75 -2.98
C ALA A 104 11.63 3.49 -3.54
N ASP A 105 12.64 2.96 -2.85
CA ASP A 105 13.36 1.76 -3.26
C ASP A 105 12.76 0.45 -2.72
N GLY A 106 11.59 0.50 -2.11
CA GLY A 106 10.89 -0.69 -1.63
C GLY A 106 10.46 -1.61 -2.76
N VAL A 107 10.63 -2.91 -2.55
CA VAL A 107 10.22 -3.96 -3.49
C VAL A 107 9.38 -5.02 -2.78
N VAL A 108 8.54 -5.70 -3.55
CA VAL A 108 7.62 -6.73 -3.06
C VAL A 108 8.19 -8.11 -3.32
N ARG A 109 7.97 -9.00 -2.35
CA ARG A 109 8.24 -10.43 -2.48
C ARG A 109 7.01 -11.23 -2.09
N VAL A 110 6.68 -12.22 -2.92
CA VAL A 110 5.54 -13.13 -2.69
C VAL A 110 6.07 -14.46 -2.15
N PRO A 111 5.37 -15.10 -1.19
CA PRO A 111 5.78 -16.40 -0.66
C PRO A 111 6.00 -17.44 -1.77
N GLY A 112 7.03 -18.26 -1.62
CA GLY A 112 7.36 -19.32 -2.56
C GLY A 112 8.22 -18.86 -3.75
N THR A 113 8.61 -17.60 -3.80
CA THR A 113 9.51 -17.06 -4.82
C THR A 113 10.57 -16.17 -4.16
N GLU A 114 11.76 -16.14 -4.74
CA GLU A 114 12.83 -15.22 -4.33
C GLU A 114 12.85 -13.96 -5.22
N GLU A 115 12.03 -13.94 -6.26
CA GLU A 115 11.94 -12.79 -7.14
C GLU A 115 11.32 -11.60 -6.41
N THR A 116 11.88 -10.41 -6.67
CA THR A 116 11.34 -9.15 -6.19
C THR A 116 10.68 -8.41 -7.34
N ARG A 117 9.62 -7.64 -7.01
CA ARG A 117 8.91 -6.80 -7.98
C ARG A 117 8.82 -5.39 -7.45
N GLU A 118 8.90 -4.43 -8.35
CA GLU A 118 8.58 -3.06 -8.02
C GLU A 118 7.06 -2.91 -7.89
N LEU A 119 6.65 -1.93 -7.08
CA LEU A 119 5.26 -1.51 -7.03
C LEU A 119 5.05 -0.45 -8.13
N PRO A 120 4.24 -0.71 -9.16
CA PRO A 120 4.10 0.23 -10.29
C PRO A 120 3.69 1.64 -9.87
N TRP A 121 2.87 1.76 -8.83
CA TRP A 121 2.39 3.05 -8.32
C TRP A 121 3.42 3.79 -7.44
N ALA A 122 4.51 3.14 -7.07
CA ALA A 122 5.53 3.69 -6.18
C ALA A 122 6.85 4.05 -6.88
N ARG A 123 6.98 3.74 -8.15
CA ARG A 123 8.22 3.97 -8.90
C ARG A 123 8.21 5.20 -9.79
#